data_c66f91512ebcdeeb3f3525e8b0d7700b
#
_entry.id   c66f91512ebcdeeb3f3525e8b0d7700b
#
_cell.length_a   1.000
_cell.length_b   1.000
_cell.length_c   1.000
_cell.angle_alpha   90.00
_cell.angle_beta   90.00
_cell.angle_gamma   90.00
#
_symmetry.space_group_name_H-M   'P 1'
#
loop_
_entity.id
_entity.type
_entity.pdbx_description
1 polymer ?
#
loop_
_entity_poly.entity_id
_entity_poly.type
_entity_poly.pdbx_seq_one_letter_code
_entity_poly.pdbx_strand_id
1 'polypeptide(L)'
;IGIAAITGHNWPIFLRFSGGRGILTTAGVIFGLAPWLALAITIVTLLFAPFRQLPMGALLVLAATPLCSWFHAQTFRIEQPLPITLGCVIIFLLVAIRRLTVSRTKLSALTPTRELVMNRLLFDRDIKDRETWTKRTPPKVNSTEKPLDLSAKKK
;
A
#
# COMPACT_ATOMS: atom_id res chain seq x y z
N ILE A 1 -0.88 15.25 -15.66
CA ILE A 1 -0.08 15.85 -14.57
C ILE A 1 -0.15 14.98 -13.31
N GLY A 2 -1.32 14.63 -12.77
CA GLY A 2 -1.45 13.88 -11.51
C GLY A 2 -0.74 12.52 -11.49
N ILE A 3 -0.88 11.71 -12.55
CA ILE A 3 -0.20 10.42 -12.69
C ILE A 3 1.33 10.60 -12.66
N ALA A 4 1.85 11.62 -13.35
CA ALA A 4 3.27 11.92 -13.35
C ALA A 4 3.77 12.33 -11.96
N ALA A 5 3.00 13.11 -11.20
CA ALA A 5 3.33 13.48 -9.83
C ALA A 5 3.42 12.26 -8.90
N ILE A 6 2.46 11.33 -8.99
CA ILE A 6 2.47 10.08 -8.20
C ILE A 6 3.65 9.20 -8.60
N THR A 7 3.91 9.04 -9.90
CA THR A 7 5.03 8.24 -10.40
C THR A 7 6.37 8.83 -9.96
N GLY A 8 6.56 10.14 -10.09
CA GLY A 8 7.79 10.82 -9.67
C GLY A 8 8.02 10.76 -8.15
N HIS A 9 6.94 10.81 -7.33
CA HIS A 9 7.04 10.63 -5.89
C HIS A 9 7.39 9.19 -5.51
N ASN A 10 6.82 8.21 -6.18
CA ASN A 10 7.02 6.78 -5.88
C ASN A 10 8.39 6.27 -6.36
N TRP A 11 8.86 6.75 -7.50
CA TRP A 11 10.13 6.34 -8.12
C TRP A 11 10.99 7.55 -8.52
N PRO A 12 11.44 8.38 -7.56
CA PRO A 12 12.25 9.54 -7.87
C PRO A 12 13.64 9.10 -8.38
N ILE A 13 14.00 9.59 -9.56
CA ILE A 13 15.28 9.26 -10.22
C ILE A 13 16.47 9.66 -9.34
N PHE A 14 16.41 10.84 -8.73
CA PHE A 14 17.46 11.38 -7.86
C PHE A 14 17.72 10.57 -6.60
N LEU A 15 16.71 9.79 -6.13
CA LEU A 15 16.85 8.91 -4.97
C LEU A 15 17.03 7.44 -5.38
N ARG A 16 17.56 7.17 -6.56
CA ARG A 16 17.74 5.81 -7.11
C ARG A 16 16.48 4.97 -6.98
N PHE A 17 15.34 5.57 -7.34
CA PHE A 17 14.01 4.95 -7.28
C PHE A 17 13.53 4.54 -5.86
N SER A 18 14.19 5.04 -4.81
CA SER A 18 13.82 4.82 -3.41
C SER A 18 12.88 5.92 -2.90
N GLY A 19 11.70 6.03 -3.50
CA GLY A 19 10.70 7.04 -3.14
C GLY A 19 9.73 6.61 -2.05
N GLY A 20 8.74 7.46 -1.84
CA GLY A 20 7.64 7.23 -0.90
C GLY A 20 6.63 6.17 -1.37
N ARG A 21 5.51 6.09 -0.66
CA ARG A 21 4.39 5.18 -0.97
C ARG A 21 3.22 5.88 -1.66
N GLY A 22 3.36 7.17 -1.90
CA GLY A 22 2.44 7.97 -2.70
C GLY A 22 1.04 8.22 -2.12
N ILE A 23 0.75 7.81 -0.87
CA ILE A 23 -0.62 7.90 -0.32
C ILE A 23 -1.10 9.34 -0.25
N LEU A 24 -0.31 10.26 0.31
CA LEU A 24 -0.68 11.68 0.40
C LEU A 24 -0.66 12.35 -0.97
N THR A 25 0.28 12.01 -1.84
CA THR A 25 0.33 12.53 -3.21
C THR A 25 -0.91 12.09 -3.99
N THR A 26 -1.33 10.83 -3.84
CA THR A 26 -2.56 10.30 -4.42
C THR A 26 -3.80 11.04 -3.90
N ALA A 27 -3.89 11.25 -2.59
CA ALA A 27 -4.98 12.02 -1.99
C ALA A 27 -5.04 13.45 -2.56
N GLY A 28 -3.90 14.13 -2.68
CA GLY A 28 -3.80 15.46 -3.28
C GLY A 28 -4.24 15.49 -4.76
N VAL A 29 -3.85 14.50 -5.54
CA VAL A 29 -4.25 14.39 -6.96
C VAL A 29 -5.76 14.18 -7.08
N ILE A 30 -6.35 13.26 -6.29
CA ILE A 30 -7.79 13.02 -6.32
C ILE A 30 -8.55 14.26 -5.81
N PHE A 31 -8.01 14.96 -4.79
CA PHE A 31 -8.58 16.20 -4.30
C PHE A 31 -8.65 17.29 -5.37
N GLY A 32 -7.61 17.42 -6.20
CA GLY A 32 -7.58 18.36 -7.31
C GLY A 32 -8.52 18.00 -8.47
N LEU A 33 -8.86 16.71 -8.65
CA LEU A 33 -9.72 16.24 -9.73
C LEU A 33 -11.20 16.13 -9.32
N ALA A 34 -11.45 15.64 -8.11
CA ALA A 34 -12.78 15.36 -7.58
C ALA A 34 -12.80 15.60 -6.06
N PRO A 35 -12.91 16.86 -5.59
CA PRO A 35 -12.72 17.21 -4.18
C PRO A 35 -13.72 16.52 -3.25
N TRP A 36 -14.96 16.36 -3.65
CA TRP A 36 -15.98 15.69 -2.84
C TRP A 36 -15.71 14.19 -2.71
N LEU A 37 -15.26 13.55 -3.79
CA LEU A 37 -14.81 12.16 -3.75
C LEU A 37 -13.57 12.01 -2.85
N ALA A 38 -12.58 12.91 -2.98
CA ALA A 38 -11.38 12.90 -2.15
C ALA A 38 -11.71 13.06 -0.66
N LEU A 39 -12.64 13.94 -0.32
CA LEU A 39 -13.10 14.13 1.04
C LEU A 39 -13.73 12.84 1.60
N ALA A 40 -14.64 12.22 0.84
CA ALA A 40 -15.30 10.98 1.24
C ALA A 40 -14.30 9.85 1.48
N ILE A 41 -13.37 9.61 0.53
CA ILE A 41 -12.34 8.56 0.67
C ILE A 41 -11.38 8.84 1.83
N THR A 42 -11.07 10.10 2.10
CA THR A 42 -10.22 10.48 3.24
C THR A 42 -10.92 10.18 4.56
N ILE A 43 -12.18 10.58 4.71
CA ILE A 43 -12.97 10.30 5.92
C ILE A 43 -13.06 8.79 6.15
N VAL A 44 -13.44 8.02 5.12
CA VAL A 44 -13.56 6.55 5.25
C VAL A 44 -12.21 5.92 5.59
N THR A 45 -11.10 6.39 4.99
CA THR A 45 -9.76 5.92 5.34
C THR A 45 -9.42 6.20 6.81
N LEU A 46 -9.76 7.38 7.33
CA LEU A 46 -9.50 7.75 8.72
C LEU A 46 -10.30 6.92 9.73
N LEU A 47 -11.46 6.35 9.34
CA LEU A 47 -12.19 5.40 10.19
C LEU A 47 -11.38 4.13 10.52
N PHE A 48 -10.35 3.81 9.74
CA PHE A 48 -9.42 2.71 10.05
C PHE A 48 -8.28 3.11 11.00
N ALA A 49 -8.17 4.40 11.36
CA ALA A 49 -7.12 4.89 12.27
C ALA A 49 -7.19 4.28 13.68
N PRO A 50 -8.37 4.22 14.36
CA PRO A 50 -8.48 3.63 15.69
C PRO A 50 -8.09 2.15 15.71
N PHE A 51 -8.32 1.43 14.63
CA PHE A 51 -7.91 0.03 14.47
C PHE A 51 -6.42 -0.15 14.13
N ARG A 52 -5.67 0.96 14.01
CA ARG A 52 -4.24 0.95 13.63
C ARG A 52 -3.97 0.28 12.27
N GLN A 53 -4.96 0.26 11.38
CA GLN A 53 -4.94 -0.39 10.05
C GLN A 53 -5.09 0.60 8.90
N LEU A 54 -4.61 1.84 9.06
CA LEU A 54 -4.64 2.87 8.02
C LEU A 54 -4.16 2.38 6.64
N PRO A 55 -3.05 1.60 6.52
CA PRO A 55 -2.59 1.17 5.20
C PRO A 55 -3.56 0.24 4.49
N MET A 56 -4.25 -0.63 5.25
CA MET A 56 -5.27 -1.53 4.71
C MET A 56 -6.50 -0.73 4.29
N GLY A 57 -6.98 0.18 5.15
CA GLY A 57 -8.10 1.06 4.83
C GLY A 57 -7.83 1.88 3.58
N ALA A 58 -6.66 2.51 3.47
CA ALA A 58 -6.27 3.28 2.29
C ALA A 58 -6.28 2.45 0.99
N LEU A 59 -5.82 1.18 1.04
CA LEU A 59 -5.85 0.32 -0.14
C LEU A 59 -7.28 -0.05 -0.54
N LEU A 60 -8.10 -0.48 0.42
CA LEU A 60 -9.49 -0.90 0.17
C LEU A 60 -10.33 0.26 -0.37
N VAL A 61 -10.20 1.43 0.25
CA VAL A 61 -10.91 2.64 -0.17
C VAL A 61 -10.44 3.07 -1.56
N LEU A 62 -9.12 3.02 -1.83
CA LEU A 62 -8.59 3.35 -3.15
C LEU A 62 -9.03 2.35 -4.22
N ALA A 63 -9.18 1.06 -3.89
CA ALA A 63 -9.73 0.05 -4.78
C ALA A 63 -11.22 0.30 -5.11
N ALA A 64 -11.98 0.82 -4.15
CA ALA A 64 -13.40 1.18 -4.33
C ALA A 64 -13.58 2.52 -5.10
N THR A 65 -12.56 3.38 -5.13
CA THR A 65 -12.65 4.73 -5.72
C THR A 65 -13.11 4.73 -7.18
N PRO A 66 -12.63 3.84 -8.09
CA PRO A 66 -13.12 3.78 -9.47
C PRO A 66 -14.62 3.47 -9.56
N LEU A 67 -15.10 2.55 -8.71
CA LEU A 67 -16.53 2.21 -8.67
C LEU A 67 -17.35 3.40 -8.17
N CYS A 68 -16.89 4.05 -7.10
CA CYS A 68 -17.55 5.24 -6.56
C CYS A 68 -17.58 6.38 -7.59
N SER A 69 -16.50 6.63 -8.32
CA SER A 69 -16.44 7.69 -9.32
C SER A 69 -17.36 7.43 -10.51
N TRP A 70 -17.61 6.17 -10.86
CA TRP A 70 -18.50 5.81 -11.96
C TRP A 70 -19.97 5.83 -11.55
N PHE A 71 -20.32 5.05 -10.51
CA PHE A 71 -21.73 4.86 -10.13
C PHE A 71 -22.32 6.03 -9.35
N HIS A 72 -21.51 6.80 -8.66
CA HIS A 72 -21.94 7.94 -7.84
C HIS A 72 -21.41 9.28 -8.36
N ALA A 73 -21.19 9.38 -9.67
CA ALA A 73 -20.64 10.59 -10.30
C ALA A 73 -21.43 11.85 -9.94
N GLN A 74 -22.76 11.78 -9.96
CA GLN A 74 -23.64 12.90 -9.62
C GLN A 74 -23.50 13.33 -8.15
N THR A 75 -23.42 12.36 -7.22
CA THR A 75 -23.24 12.60 -5.79
C THR A 75 -21.94 13.33 -5.51
N PHE A 76 -20.87 12.97 -6.21
CA PHE A 76 -19.54 13.59 -6.06
C PHE A 76 -19.31 14.77 -7.01
N ARG A 77 -20.34 15.21 -7.74
CA ARG A 77 -20.28 16.32 -8.70
C ARG A 77 -19.17 16.14 -9.74
N ILE A 78 -19.06 14.93 -10.26
CA ILE A 78 -18.08 14.57 -11.29
C ILE A 78 -18.74 14.79 -12.66
N GLU A 79 -18.29 15.81 -13.38
CA GLU A 79 -18.84 16.15 -14.71
C GLU A 79 -18.39 15.15 -15.78
N GLN A 80 -17.18 14.64 -15.67
CA GLN A 80 -16.58 13.69 -16.60
C GLN A 80 -16.19 12.39 -15.89
N PRO A 81 -17.12 11.45 -15.70
CA PRO A 81 -16.86 10.25 -14.91
C PRO A 81 -15.84 9.32 -15.55
N LEU A 82 -15.84 9.18 -16.88
CA LEU A 82 -14.94 8.24 -17.57
C LEU A 82 -13.45 8.56 -17.37
N PRO A 83 -12.95 9.78 -17.67
CA PRO A 83 -11.53 10.09 -17.46
C PRO A 83 -11.12 10.02 -15.98
N ILE A 84 -11.99 10.41 -15.06
CA ILE A 84 -11.71 10.34 -13.62
C ILE A 84 -11.65 8.88 -13.15
N THR A 85 -12.59 8.05 -13.57
CA THR A 85 -12.60 6.61 -13.25
C THR A 85 -11.35 5.91 -13.80
N LEU A 86 -10.98 6.16 -15.06
CA LEU A 86 -9.74 5.61 -15.63
C LEU A 86 -8.51 6.10 -14.87
N GLY A 87 -8.48 7.38 -14.52
CA GLY A 87 -7.43 7.94 -13.65
C GLY A 87 -7.32 7.23 -12.31
N CYS A 88 -8.45 6.98 -11.65
CA CYS A 88 -8.51 6.26 -10.37
C CYS A 88 -8.02 4.80 -10.51
N VAL A 89 -8.36 4.10 -11.60
CA VAL A 89 -7.84 2.75 -11.88
C VAL A 89 -6.32 2.78 -12.00
N ILE A 90 -5.78 3.70 -12.81
CA ILE A 90 -4.33 3.84 -13.00
C ILE A 90 -3.64 4.15 -11.67
N ILE A 91 -4.19 5.06 -10.88
CA ILE A 91 -3.66 5.43 -9.56
C ILE A 91 -3.66 4.22 -8.62
N PHE A 92 -4.74 3.46 -8.56
CA PHE A 92 -4.82 2.24 -7.76
C PHE A 92 -3.72 1.24 -8.16
N LEU A 93 -3.55 1.00 -9.46
CA LEU A 93 -2.50 0.10 -9.97
C LEU A 93 -1.10 0.59 -9.61
N LEU A 94 -0.82 1.89 -9.76
CA LEU A 94 0.47 2.48 -9.40
C LEU A 94 0.79 2.32 -7.91
N VAL A 95 -0.19 2.55 -7.03
CA VAL A 95 -0.02 2.36 -5.59
C VAL A 95 0.17 0.88 -5.24
N ALA A 96 -0.60 -0.03 -5.84
CA ALA A 96 -0.46 -1.47 -5.64
C ALA A 96 0.92 -1.98 -6.10
N ILE A 97 1.36 -1.60 -7.31
CA ILE A 97 2.68 -1.92 -7.84
C ILE A 97 3.77 -1.38 -6.89
N ARG A 98 3.64 -0.14 -6.43
CA ARG A 98 4.62 0.45 -5.52
C ARG A 98 4.73 -0.32 -4.22
N ARG A 99 3.62 -0.77 -3.62
CA ARG A 99 3.63 -1.60 -2.41
C ARG A 99 4.38 -2.93 -2.62
N LEU A 100 4.24 -3.53 -3.80
CA LEU A 100 4.88 -4.81 -4.13
C LEU A 100 6.37 -4.65 -4.48
N THR A 101 6.76 -3.53 -5.11
CA THR A 101 8.13 -3.30 -5.61
C THR A 101 9.08 -2.66 -4.59
N VAL A 102 8.65 -2.44 -3.35
CA VAL A 102 9.53 -1.95 -2.28
C VAL A 102 10.69 -2.93 -2.07
N SER A 103 11.90 -2.38 -1.94
CA SER A 103 13.13 -3.17 -1.72
C SER A 103 12.99 -4.11 -0.53
N ARG A 104 13.51 -5.33 -0.67
CA ARG A 104 13.47 -6.34 0.41
C ARG A 104 14.37 -5.89 1.57
N THR A 105 13.87 -6.02 2.77
CA THR A 105 14.66 -5.85 4.00
C THR A 105 15.26 -7.17 4.44
N LYS A 106 16.25 -7.16 5.35
CA LYS A 106 16.81 -8.40 5.93
C LYS A 106 15.73 -9.28 6.56
N LEU A 107 14.69 -8.67 7.14
CA LEU A 107 13.55 -9.37 7.74
C LEU A 107 12.65 -10.02 6.68
N SER A 108 12.52 -9.41 5.50
CA SER A 108 11.71 -9.98 4.42
C SER A 108 12.33 -11.22 3.77
N ALA A 109 13.64 -11.43 3.95
CA ALA A 109 14.32 -12.62 3.45
C ALA A 109 13.89 -13.91 4.19
N LEU A 110 13.41 -13.76 5.43
CA LEU A 110 12.94 -14.87 6.27
C LEU A 110 11.45 -15.20 6.04
N THR A 111 10.72 -14.36 5.28
CA THR A 111 9.27 -14.52 5.06
C THR A 111 8.99 -15.19 3.73
N PRO A 112 8.12 -16.22 3.67
CA PRO A 112 7.71 -16.85 2.42
C PRO A 112 7.13 -15.83 1.44
N THR A 113 7.41 -15.97 0.15
CA THR A 113 7.04 -14.97 -0.88
C THR A 113 5.53 -14.68 -0.89
N ARG A 114 4.68 -15.70 -0.71
CA ARG A 114 3.22 -15.53 -0.69
C ARG A 114 2.78 -14.65 0.48
N GLU A 115 3.30 -14.92 1.66
CA GLU A 115 3.00 -14.13 2.87
C GLU A 115 3.54 -12.71 2.76
N LEU A 116 4.73 -12.54 2.21
CA LEU A 116 5.33 -11.25 1.94
C LEU A 116 4.45 -10.38 1.03
N VAL A 117 3.94 -10.95 -0.08
CA VAL A 117 3.05 -10.25 -1.00
C VAL A 117 1.76 -9.82 -0.30
N MET A 118 1.13 -10.71 0.46
CA MET A 118 -0.09 -10.41 1.21
C MET A 118 0.15 -9.32 2.27
N ASN A 119 1.23 -9.42 3.02
CA ASN A 119 1.59 -8.45 4.06
C ASN A 119 1.90 -7.08 3.46
N ARG A 120 2.62 -7.02 2.33
CA ARG A 120 2.91 -5.78 1.62
C ARG A 120 1.66 -5.13 1.06
N LEU A 121 0.78 -5.92 0.47
CA LEU A 121 -0.43 -5.40 -0.13
C LEU A 121 -1.39 -4.86 0.93
N LEU A 122 -1.71 -5.66 1.96
CA LEU A 122 -2.72 -5.31 2.96
C LEU A 122 -2.18 -4.37 4.04
N PHE A 123 -1.03 -4.69 4.61
CA PHE A 123 -0.51 -3.97 5.78
C PHE A 123 0.60 -2.97 5.45
N ASP A 124 1.06 -2.98 4.19
CA ASP A 124 2.16 -2.15 3.73
C ASP A 124 3.46 -2.40 4.54
N ARG A 125 3.70 -3.66 4.89
CA ARG A 125 4.80 -4.17 5.72
C ARG A 125 5.29 -5.50 5.19
N ASP A 126 6.55 -5.87 5.47
CA ASP A 126 7.09 -7.17 5.10
C ASP A 126 6.66 -8.28 6.09
N ILE A 127 6.35 -7.90 7.34
CA ILE A 127 5.96 -8.82 8.41
C ILE A 127 4.60 -8.37 8.98
N LYS A 128 3.75 -9.34 9.33
CA LYS A 128 2.41 -9.09 9.88
C LYS A 128 2.47 -8.36 11.23
N ASP A 129 3.43 -8.71 12.09
CA ASP A 129 3.60 -8.06 13.39
C ASP A 129 4.17 -6.64 13.25
N ARG A 130 3.39 -5.67 13.75
CA ARG A 130 3.74 -4.25 13.68
C ARG A 130 4.93 -3.90 14.58
N GLU A 131 5.00 -4.51 15.75
CA GLU A 131 6.03 -4.17 16.75
C GLU A 131 7.40 -4.62 16.27
N THR A 132 7.51 -5.85 15.81
CA THR A 132 8.71 -6.42 15.18
C THR A 132 9.13 -5.60 13.96
N TRP A 133 8.17 -5.17 13.12
CA TRP A 133 8.46 -4.33 11.96
C TRP A 133 8.98 -2.95 12.35
N THR A 134 8.39 -2.31 13.36
CA THR A 134 8.78 -0.96 13.80
C THR A 134 10.14 -0.96 14.51
N LYS A 135 10.38 -1.94 15.35
CA LYS A 135 11.65 -2.08 16.10
C LYS A 135 12.77 -2.68 15.24
N ARG A 136 12.45 -3.19 14.05
CA ARG A 136 13.39 -3.90 13.16
C ARG A 136 14.14 -5.04 13.85
N THR A 137 13.58 -5.59 14.90
CA THR A 137 14.12 -6.69 15.68
C THR A 137 13.72 -8.00 15.00
N PRO A 138 14.64 -8.98 14.83
CA PRO A 138 14.24 -10.29 14.32
C PRO A 138 13.21 -10.91 15.27
N PRO A 139 12.25 -11.71 14.75
CA PRO A 139 11.29 -12.40 15.60
C PRO A 139 12.05 -13.19 16.67
N LYS A 140 11.58 -13.13 17.92
CA LYS A 140 12.11 -14.00 18.98
C LYS A 140 11.88 -15.43 18.51
N VAL A 141 12.93 -16.14 18.20
CA VAL A 141 12.89 -17.58 18.00
C VAL A 141 12.43 -18.16 19.34
N ASN A 142 11.21 -18.68 19.38
CA ASN A 142 10.76 -19.42 20.56
C ASN A 142 11.75 -20.56 20.74
N SER A 143 12.49 -20.55 21.82
CA SER A 143 13.50 -21.53 22.21
C SER A 143 12.93 -22.94 22.44
N THR A 144 11.66 -23.19 22.10
CA THR A 144 10.97 -24.48 22.12
C THR A 144 11.01 -25.23 20.79
N GLU A 145 11.41 -24.60 19.68
CA GLU A 145 11.71 -25.37 18.46
C GLU A 145 13.16 -25.85 18.51
N LYS A 146 13.31 -27.14 18.80
CA LYS A 146 14.57 -27.91 18.73
C LYS A 146 15.33 -27.52 17.46
N PRO A 147 16.62 -27.17 17.53
CA PRO A 147 17.41 -26.91 16.32
C PRO A 147 17.28 -28.09 15.35
N LEU A 148 16.90 -27.81 14.13
CA LEU A 148 16.91 -28.81 13.07
C LEU A 148 18.35 -29.29 12.93
N ASP A 149 18.62 -30.52 13.36
CA ASP A 149 19.92 -31.15 13.23
C ASP A 149 20.27 -31.33 11.76
N LEU A 150 21.03 -30.41 11.22
CA LEU A 150 21.56 -30.41 9.86
C LEU A 150 22.69 -31.43 9.65
N SER A 151 23.05 -32.20 10.69
CA SER A 151 24.11 -33.20 10.60
C SER A 151 23.69 -34.49 9.89
N ALA A 152 22.38 -34.74 9.76
CA ALA A 152 21.86 -35.98 9.20
C ALA A 152 21.87 -36.07 7.64
N LYS A 153 22.38 -35.07 6.93
CA LYS A 153 22.37 -35.03 5.45
C LYS A 153 23.77 -35.09 4.80
N LYS A 154 24.74 -35.69 5.51
CA LYS A 154 26.04 -36.10 4.92
C LYS A 154 26.26 -37.56 5.19
N LYS A 155 25.64 -38.38 4.42
CA LYS A 155 26.11 -39.73 4.08
C LYS A 155 25.62 -40.06 2.69
#